data_b8c1bf440be2680a6d8b9805e2317433
#
_entry.id   b8c1bf440be2680a6d8b9805e2317433
#
_cell.length_a   1.000
_cell.length_b   1.000
_cell.length_c   1.000
_cell.angle_alpha   90.00
_cell.angle_beta   90.00
_cell.angle_gamma   90.00
#
_symmetry.space_group_name_H-M   'P 1'
#
loop_
_entity.id
_entity.type
_entity.pdbx_description
1 polymer ?
#
loop_
_entity_poly.entity_id
_entity_poly.type
_entity_poly.pdbx_seq_one_letter_code
_entity_poly.pdbx_strand_id
1 'polypeptide(L)'
;MFQTRVTQLLGTEYPIVGGCMMHISTPEFVAAISNAGALGMMASAMYETQEDFREAVRRVKSLTDKPFGVNLSLFPALRPIDNELYVEVILEENVPVVETSGHRPPEDLLARLKAAGVVTMHKCVSVRHALSAQRAGVDLVTVFGSEGGGHIGELGLSTLVLIPLAADALEIPVLAAGGIADGRGFLAALALGAEGVTIGTRLLLTEECPIHPNLKQALIEARETDTLPILGTLHNTLRAWRNEAALKVAELEQQGADMWAILSVAAGTNTRRMLQDGDVNAGVLACSQGVGLMREVKPVAEVIRGMVEEAQEILQRWEGTTNRGTN
;
A
#
# COMPACT_ATOMS: atom_id res chain seq x y z
N MET A 1 -22.11 6.29 6.19
CA MET A 1 -21.10 5.24 6.04
C MET A 1 -20.79 5.10 4.55
N PHE A 2 -19.53 5.10 4.16
CA PHE A 2 -19.14 5.00 2.73
C PHE A 2 -19.23 3.54 2.28
N GLN A 3 -20.37 3.15 1.73
CA GLN A 3 -20.58 1.82 1.12
C GLN A 3 -20.30 1.90 -0.38
N THR A 4 -19.37 1.10 -0.86
CA THR A 4 -18.93 1.07 -2.26
C THR A 4 -18.83 -0.38 -2.75
N ARG A 5 -18.59 -0.59 -4.07
CA ARG A 5 -18.29 -1.93 -4.57
C ARG A 5 -17.05 -2.55 -3.89
N VAL A 6 -16.08 -1.72 -3.46
CA VAL A 6 -14.90 -2.18 -2.73
C VAL A 6 -15.28 -2.81 -1.40
N THR A 7 -16.12 -2.15 -0.57
CA THR A 7 -16.56 -2.73 0.71
C THR A 7 -17.34 -4.03 0.54
N GLN A 8 -18.14 -4.12 -0.53
CA GLN A 8 -18.91 -5.33 -0.84
C GLN A 8 -18.01 -6.49 -1.26
N LEU A 9 -17.01 -6.24 -2.14
CA LEU A 9 -16.08 -7.25 -2.61
C LEU A 9 -15.14 -7.74 -1.50
N LEU A 10 -14.60 -6.81 -0.70
CA LEU A 10 -13.61 -7.12 0.31
C LEU A 10 -14.22 -7.57 1.65
N GLY A 11 -15.53 -7.35 1.87
CA GLY A 11 -16.21 -7.65 3.12
C GLY A 11 -15.75 -6.76 4.27
N THR A 12 -15.28 -5.53 3.99
CA THR A 12 -14.77 -4.58 4.99
C THR A 12 -15.82 -3.57 5.40
N GLU A 13 -15.68 -2.98 6.58
CA GLU A 13 -16.54 -1.92 7.08
C GLU A 13 -16.28 -0.60 6.32
N TYR A 14 -15.01 -0.30 6.06
CA TYR A 14 -14.57 0.90 5.36
C TYR A 14 -13.89 0.55 4.04
N PRO A 15 -14.02 1.38 3.00
CA PRO A 15 -13.34 1.15 1.72
C PRO A 15 -11.85 1.59 1.80
N ILE A 16 -11.14 1.03 2.78
CA ILE A 16 -9.73 1.32 3.08
C ILE A 16 -8.95 0.02 3.09
N VAL A 17 -7.82 0.01 2.41
CA VAL A 17 -6.85 -1.09 2.40
C VAL A 17 -5.55 -0.60 3.02
N GLY A 18 -5.05 -1.31 4.03
CA GLY A 18 -3.69 -1.14 4.52
C GLY A 18 -2.71 -1.75 3.52
N GLY A 19 -1.95 -0.91 2.84
CA GLY A 19 -1.02 -1.36 1.80
C GLY A 19 0.03 -2.34 2.36
N CYS A 20 0.35 -3.35 1.56
CA CYS A 20 1.41 -4.29 1.87
C CYS A 20 2.77 -3.57 1.99
N MET A 21 3.47 -3.77 3.09
CA MET A 21 4.78 -3.16 3.38
C MET A 21 5.77 -4.24 3.82
N MET A 22 6.85 -4.38 3.04
CA MET A 22 7.92 -5.36 3.29
C MET A 22 8.55 -5.16 4.67
N HIS A 23 8.73 -6.22 5.43
CA HIS A 23 9.22 -6.27 6.81
C HIS A 23 8.34 -5.57 7.88
N ILE A 24 7.19 -5.00 7.48
CA ILE A 24 6.29 -4.26 8.38
C ILE A 24 4.93 -4.95 8.50
N SER A 25 4.41 -5.55 7.43
CA SER A 25 3.10 -6.21 7.42
C SER A 25 3.13 -7.57 8.15
N THR A 26 3.46 -7.54 9.44
CA THR A 26 3.43 -8.72 10.33
C THR A 26 1.99 -9.18 10.57
N PRO A 27 1.77 -10.44 10.98
CA PRO A 27 0.44 -10.96 11.30
C PRO A 27 -0.35 -10.09 12.28
N GLU A 28 0.30 -9.60 13.34
CA GLU A 28 -0.29 -8.74 14.36
C GLU A 28 -0.75 -7.40 13.75
N PHE A 29 0.08 -6.80 12.90
CA PHE A 29 -0.25 -5.52 12.26
C PHE A 29 -1.36 -5.67 11.23
N VAL A 30 -1.33 -6.73 10.43
CA VAL A 30 -2.41 -7.07 9.48
C VAL A 30 -3.74 -7.26 10.22
N ALA A 31 -3.74 -8.04 11.31
CA ALA A 31 -4.93 -8.26 12.11
C ALA A 31 -5.46 -6.97 12.76
N ALA A 32 -4.57 -6.09 13.25
CA ALA A 32 -4.97 -4.80 13.82
C ALA A 32 -5.69 -3.91 12.79
N ILE A 33 -5.19 -3.86 11.54
CA ILE A 33 -5.84 -3.13 10.45
C ILE A 33 -7.21 -3.73 10.11
N SER A 34 -7.30 -5.07 10.05
CA SER A 34 -8.56 -5.77 9.77
C SER A 34 -9.58 -5.55 10.89
N ASN A 35 -9.18 -5.64 12.15
CA ASN A 35 -10.02 -5.38 13.31
C ASN A 35 -10.52 -3.91 13.38
N ALA A 36 -9.78 -2.98 12.76
CA ALA A 36 -10.18 -1.58 12.63
C ALA A 36 -11.19 -1.32 11.51
N GLY A 37 -11.69 -2.36 10.83
CA GLY A 37 -12.71 -2.27 9.78
C GLY A 37 -12.19 -2.03 8.36
N ALA A 38 -10.87 -2.01 8.16
CA ALA A 38 -10.21 -1.95 6.86
C ALA A 38 -9.73 -3.34 6.40
N LEU A 39 -9.08 -3.45 5.25
CA LEU A 39 -8.41 -4.69 4.84
C LEU A 39 -6.92 -4.63 5.19
N GLY A 40 -6.46 -5.46 6.12
CA GLY A 40 -5.03 -5.66 6.35
C GLY A 40 -4.41 -6.51 5.24
N MET A 41 -3.20 -6.16 4.78
CA MET A 41 -2.53 -6.85 3.68
C MET A 41 -1.16 -7.39 4.12
N MET A 42 -0.99 -8.72 4.06
CA MET A 42 0.26 -9.41 4.36
C MET A 42 1.18 -9.46 3.14
N ALA A 43 2.49 -9.35 3.34
CA ALA A 43 3.49 -9.54 2.28
C ALA A 43 4.01 -10.98 2.29
N SER A 44 3.67 -11.80 1.30
CA SER A 44 4.16 -13.19 1.21
C SER A 44 5.68 -13.26 1.11
N ALA A 45 6.29 -12.31 0.40
CA ALA A 45 7.75 -12.24 0.22
C ALA A 45 8.58 -12.02 1.51
N MET A 46 7.93 -11.81 2.66
CA MET A 46 8.59 -11.77 3.98
C MET A 46 9.02 -13.14 4.47
N TYR A 47 8.43 -14.19 3.96
CA TYR A 47 8.61 -15.57 4.43
C TYR A 47 9.48 -16.36 3.47
N GLU A 48 10.41 -17.14 4.01
CA GLU A 48 11.38 -17.88 3.20
C GLU A 48 10.87 -19.27 2.81
N THR A 49 10.02 -19.85 3.65
CA THR A 49 9.45 -21.18 3.44
C THR A 49 7.93 -21.14 3.36
N GLN A 50 7.37 -22.15 2.74
CA GLN A 50 5.93 -22.35 2.67
C GLN A 50 5.32 -22.49 4.09
N GLU A 51 6.01 -23.19 4.99
CA GLU A 51 5.52 -23.42 6.35
C GLU A 51 5.53 -22.14 7.19
N ASP A 52 6.62 -21.34 7.14
CA ASP A 52 6.65 -20.04 7.82
C ASP A 52 5.50 -19.13 7.35
N PHE A 53 5.20 -19.16 6.05
CA PHE A 53 4.08 -18.39 5.50
C PHE A 53 2.74 -18.94 5.98
N ARG A 54 2.57 -20.27 6.03
CA ARG A 54 1.37 -20.94 6.55
C ARG A 54 1.12 -20.58 8.02
N GLU A 55 2.16 -20.65 8.84
CA GLU A 55 2.08 -20.27 10.25
C GLU A 55 1.67 -18.80 10.40
N ALA A 56 2.22 -17.92 9.58
CA ALA A 56 1.86 -16.50 9.58
C ALA A 56 0.39 -16.27 9.19
N VAL A 57 -0.12 -16.96 8.17
CA VAL A 57 -1.54 -16.91 7.79
C VAL A 57 -2.43 -17.39 8.94
N ARG A 58 -2.09 -18.52 9.56
CA ARG A 58 -2.81 -19.04 10.74
C ARG A 58 -2.74 -18.09 11.92
N ARG A 59 -1.60 -17.42 12.08
CA ARG A 59 -1.44 -16.41 13.14
C ARG A 59 -2.39 -15.23 12.91
N VAL A 60 -2.56 -14.70 11.68
CA VAL A 60 -3.57 -13.67 11.40
C VAL A 60 -4.95 -14.18 11.78
N LYS A 61 -5.34 -15.38 11.34
CA LYS A 61 -6.65 -15.98 11.64
C LYS A 61 -6.91 -16.18 13.13
N SER A 62 -5.86 -16.37 13.94
CA SER A 62 -5.98 -16.47 15.39
C SER A 62 -6.22 -15.11 16.08
N LEU A 63 -5.93 -14.00 15.40
CA LEU A 63 -5.99 -12.64 15.93
C LEU A 63 -7.22 -11.85 15.42
N THR A 64 -7.86 -12.32 14.34
CA THR A 64 -9.03 -11.66 13.76
C THR A 64 -9.94 -12.65 13.05
N ASP A 65 -11.25 -12.39 13.11
CA ASP A 65 -12.28 -13.03 12.30
C ASP A 65 -12.66 -12.18 11.06
N LYS A 66 -12.01 -11.04 10.89
CA LYS A 66 -12.24 -10.10 9.78
C LYS A 66 -11.43 -10.51 8.54
N PRO A 67 -11.87 -10.11 7.33
CA PRO A 67 -11.11 -10.38 6.12
C PRO A 67 -9.74 -9.70 6.14
N PHE A 68 -8.76 -10.39 5.58
CA PHE A 68 -7.42 -9.88 5.30
C PHE A 68 -6.97 -10.37 3.92
N GLY A 69 -5.91 -9.77 3.39
CA GLY A 69 -5.37 -10.16 2.11
C GLY A 69 -3.89 -10.52 2.16
N VAL A 70 -3.43 -11.13 1.08
CA VAL A 70 -2.01 -11.46 0.84
C VAL A 70 -1.54 -10.79 -0.45
N ASN A 71 -0.40 -10.12 -0.40
CA ASN A 71 0.27 -9.59 -1.59
C ASN A 71 1.29 -10.61 -2.12
N LEU A 72 1.19 -10.91 -3.41
CA LEU A 72 2.16 -11.67 -4.20
C LEU A 72 2.97 -10.71 -5.06
N SER A 73 4.27 -10.62 -4.79
CA SER A 73 5.19 -9.79 -5.59
C SER A 73 5.58 -10.50 -6.88
N LEU A 74 5.34 -9.82 -8.01
CA LEU A 74 5.72 -10.26 -9.35
C LEU A 74 6.94 -9.46 -9.88
N PHE A 75 7.57 -8.65 -9.03
CA PHE A 75 8.78 -7.94 -9.36
C PHE A 75 9.97 -8.91 -9.40
N PRO A 76 10.93 -8.66 -10.31
CA PRO A 76 12.22 -9.33 -10.23
C PRO A 76 12.85 -9.08 -8.86
N ALA A 77 13.29 -10.13 -8.20
CA ALA A 77 13.96 -10.05 -6.91
C ALA A 77 15.38 -10.63 -7.02
N LEU A 78 16.32 -10.13 -6.19
CA LEU A 78 17.67 -10.70 -6.10
C LEU A 78 17.64 -12.18 -5.70
N ARG A 79 16.68 -12.57 -4.89
CA ARG A 79 16.34 -13.95 -4.59
C ARG A 79 15.04 -14.30 -5.33
N PRO A 80 15.04 -15.31 -6.20
CA PRO A 80 13.82 -15.74 -6.88
C PRO A 80 12.74 -16.09 -5.87
N ILE A 81 11.52 -15.56 -6.09
CA ILE A 81 10.34 -15.87 -5.28
C ILE A 81 9.53 -16.90 -6.08
N ASP A 82 9.37 -18.08 -5.50
CA ASP A 82 8.42 -19.07 -6.02
C ASP A 82 7.02 -18.78 -5.45
N ASN A 83 6.25 -18.01 -6.19
CA ASN A 83 4.89 -17.65 -5.78
C ASN A 83 3.94 -18.86 -5.72
N GLU A 84 4.25 -20.00 -6.38
CA GLU A 84 3.41 -21.20 -6.30
C GLU A 84 3.32 -21.73 -4.86
N LEU A 85 4.41 -21.71 -4.11
CA LEU A 85 4.42 -22.13 -2.70
C LEU A 85 3.44 -21.32 -1.85
N TYR A 86 3.32 -20.03 -2.13
CA TYR A 86 2.39 -19.15 -1.42
C TYR A 86 0.95 -19.34 -1.90
N VAL A 87 0.74 -19.56 -3.20
CA VAL A 87 -0.58 -19.80 -3.77
C VAL A 87 -1.21 -21.08 -3.19
N GLU A 88 -0.45 -22.15 -3.03
CA GLU A 88 -0.92 -23.37 -2.37
C GLU A 88 -1.44 -23.09 -0.96
N VAL A 89 -0.66 -22.37 -0.14
CA VAL A 89 -1.08 -21.99 1.22
C VAL A 89 -2.33 -21.09 1.20
N ILE A 90 -2.38 -20.11 0.29
CA ILE A 90 -3.54 -19.22 0.13
C ILE A 90 -4.81 -20.00 -0.10
N LEU A 91 -4.76 -21.01 -0.99
CA LEU A 91 -5.90 -21.85 -1.32
C LEU A 91 -6.28 -22.79 -0.16
N GLU A 92 -5.30 -23.46 0.44
CA GLU A 92 -5.52 -24.39 1.55
C GLU A 92 -6.05 -23.69 2.80
N GLU A 93 -5.51 -22.50 3.09
CA GLU A 93 -5.93 -21.70 4.23
C GLU A 93 -7.12 -20.79 3.93
N ASN A 94 -7.71 -20.86 2.73
CA ASN A 94 -8.88 -20.04 2.34
C ASN A 94 -8.67 -18.54 2.61
N VAL A 95 -7.54 -17.98 2.16
CA VAL A 95 -7.31 -16.53 2.25
C VAL A 95 -8.26 -15.81 1.30
N PRO A 96 -9.08 -14.85 1.78
CA PRO A 96 -10.19 -14.32 0.98
C PRO A 96 -9.76 -13.35 -0.13
N VAL A 97 -8.60 -12.68 0.01
CA VAL A 97 -8.17 -11.63 -0.93
C VAL A 97 -6.71 -11.80 -1.29
N VAL A 98 -6.39 -11.68 -2.58
CA VAL A 98 -5.01 -11.68 -3.09
C VAL A 98 -4.77 -10.43 -3.93
N GLU A 99 -3.73 -9.66 -3.57
CA GLU A 99 -3.19 -8.58 -4.39
C GLU A 99 -1.93 -9.05 -5.10
N THR A 100 -1.82 -8.82 -6.39
CA THR A 100 -0.56 -8.95 -7.13
C THR A 100 0.06 -7.58 -7.35
N SER A 101 1.40 -7.49 -7.31
CA SER A 101 2.13 -6.25 -7.58
C SER A 101 3.35 -6.52 -8.47
N GLY A 102 3.63 -5.61 -9.42
CA GLY A 102 4.71 -5.77 -10.38
C GLY A 102 4.22 -5.67 -11.82
N HIS A 103 4.74 -6.53 -12.70
CA HIS A 103 4.34 -6.54 -14.10
C HIS A 103 2.90 -7.07 -14.28
N ARG A 104 2.56 -7.58 -15.45
CA ARG A 104 1.23 -8.10 -15.72
C ARG A 104 0.92 -9.30 -14.82
N PRO A 105 -0.27 -9.39 -14.19
CA PRO A 105 -0.64 -10.56 -13.42
C PRO A 105 -0.81 -11.78 -14.35
N PRO A 106 -0.31 -12.97 -13.95
CA PRO A 106 -0.48 -14.19 -14.73
C PRO A 106 -1.96 -14.61 -14.78
N GLU A 107 -2.49 -14.83 -15.99
CA GLU A 107 -3.90 -15.18 -16.20
C GLU A 107 -4.27 -16.53 -15.54
N ASP A 108 -3.37 -17.51 -15.65
CA ASP A 108 -3.57 -18.85 -15.03
C ASP A 108 -3.64 -18.76 -13.50
N LEU A 109 -2.81 -17.92 -12.88
CA LEU A 109 -2.86 -17.64 -11.44
C LEU A 109 -4.21 -17.05 -11.05
N LEU A 110 -4.66 -16.02 -11.78
CA LEU A 110 -5.95 -15.37 -11.51
C LEU A 110 -7.11 -16.35 -11.67
N ALA A 111 -7.10 -17.18 -12.72
CA ALA A 111 -8.14 -18.20 -12.95
C ALA A 111 -8.24 -19.18 -11.78
N ARG A 112 -7.10 -19.65 -11.25
CA ARG A 112 -7.05 -20.58 -10.10
C ARG A 112 -7.61 -19.92 -8.83
N LEU A 113 -7.18 -18.68 -8.53
CA LEU A 113 -7.65 -17.93 -7.35
C LEU A 113 -9.17 -17.70 -7.42
N LYS A 114 -9.66 -17.27 -8.58
CA LYS A 114 -11.10 -17.05 -8.79
C LYS A 114 -11.93 -18.32 -8.70
N ALA A 115 -11.44 -19.44 -9.22
CA ALA A 115 -12.11 -20.74 -9.10
C ALA A 115 -12.28 -21.17 -7.62
N ALA A 116 -11.41 -20.68 -6.74
CA ALA A 116 -11.50 -20.90 -5.30
C ALA A 116 -12.31 -19.80 -4.57
N GLY A 117 -12.89 -18.84 -5.28
CA GLY A 117 -13.67 -17.76 -4.69
C GLY A 117 -12.82 -16.62 -4.05
N VAL A 118 -11.52 -16.58 -4.37
CA VAL A 118 -10.61 -15.52 -3.87
C VAL A 118 -10.82 -14.24 -4.67
N VAL A 119 -11.01 -13.12 -4.00
CA VAL A 119 -11.05 -11.80 -4.63
C VAL A 119 -9.64 -11.38 -5.04
N THR A 120 -9.50 -10.98 -6.31
CA THR A 120 -8.19 -10.67 -6.90
C THR A 120 -8.02 -9.18 -7.14
N MET A 121 -6.88 -8.64 -6.70
CA MET A 121 -6.49 -7.25 -6.87
C MET A 121 -5.16 -7.14 -7.62
N HIS A 122 -4.93 -6.00 -8.29
CA HIS A 122 -3.63 -5.70 -8.88
C HIS A 122 -3.23 -4.26 -8.67
N LYS A 123 -1.95 -4.04 -8.35
CA LYS A 123 -1.38 -2.71 -8.14
C LYS A 123 -0.81 -2.14 -9.44
N CYS A 124 -1.30 -0.97 -9.85
CA CYS A 124 -0.99 -0.32 -11.12
C CYS A 124 -0.45 1.10 -10.91
N VAL A 125 0.45 1.54 -11.79
CA VAL A 125 1.02 2.90 -11.78
C VAL A 125 0.64 3.72 -13.02
N SER A 126 -0.28 3.21 -13.86
CA SER A 126 -0.81 3.90 -15.03
C SER A 126 -2.14 3.30 -15.45
N VAL A 127 -2.96 4.08 -16.19
CA VAL A 127 -4.22 3.61 -16.78
C VAL A 127 -4.01 2.42 -17.72
N ARG A 128 -2.92 2.44 -18.51
CA ARG A 128 -2.56 1.33 -19.41
C ARG A 128 -2.36 0.03 -18.63
N HIS A 129 -1.67 0.07 -17.49
CA HIS A 129 -1.48 -1.10 -16.63
C HIS A 129 -2.80 -1.55 -16.02
N ALA A 130 -3.63 -0.63 -15.56
CA ALA A 130 -4.94 -0.94 -14.98
C ALA A 130 -5.89 -1.60 -16.00
N LEU A 131 -5.94 -1.10 -17.23
CA LEU A 131 -6.67 -1.74 -18.33
C LEU A 131 -6.13 -3.14 -18.67
N SER A 132 -4.81 -3.35 -18.59
CA SER A 132 -4.22 -4.67 -18.79
C SER A 132 -4.60 -5.64 -17.67
N ALA A 133 -4.64 -5.17 -16.42
CA ALA A 133 -5.07 -5.96 -15.28
C ALA A 133 -6.56 -6.32 -15.36
N GLN A 134 -7.42 -5.37 -15.76
CA GLN A 134 -8.84 -5.64 -16.00
C GLN A 134 -9.04 -6.71 -17.09
N ARG A 135 -8.30 -6.61 -18.21
CA ARG A 135 -8.37 -7.65 -19.26
C ARG A 135 -7.86 -9.02 -18.81
N ALA A 136 -6.89 -9.06 -17.89
CA ALA A 136 -6.43 -10.29 -17.28
C ALA A 136 -7.47 -10.89 -16.32
N GLY A 137 -8.47 -10.11 -15.91
CA GLY A 137 -9.62 -10.58 -15.16
C GLY A 137 -9.53 -10.32 -13.65
N VAL A 138 -8.74 -9.37 -13.15
CA VAL A 138 -8.79 -9.00 -11.72
C VAL A 138 -10.14 -8.37 -11.36
N ASP A 139 -10.54 -8.48 -10.10
CA ASP A 139 -11.83 -7.98 -9.62
C ASP A 139 -11.79 -6.48 -9.29
N LEU A 140 -10.62 -5.95 -8.88
CA LEU A 140 -10.40 -4.52 -8.64
C LEU A 140 -8.91 -4.18 -8.79
N VAL A 141 -8.60 -2.88 -8.90
CA VAL A 141 -7.22 -2.40 -9.01
C VAL A 141 -6.90 -1.34 -7.96
N THR A 142 -5.66 -1.35 -7.47
CA THR A 142 -5.07 -0.20 -6.78
C THR A 142 -4.28 0.63 -7.79
N VAL A 143 -4.63 1.90 -7.95
CA VAL A 143 -3.95 2.83 -8.85
C VAL A 143 -3.12 3.81 -8.03
N PHE A 144 -1.81 3.84 -8.30
CA PHE A 144 -0.80 4.40 -7.41
C PHE A 144 -0.16 5.64 -8.02
N GLY A 145 -0.44 6.82 -7.45
CA GLY A 145 0.14 8.09 -7.88
C GLY A 145 1.56 8.32 -7.37
N SER A 146 2.26 9.25 -8.00
CA SER A 146 3.68 9.56 -7.74
C SER A 146 3.99 10.14 -6.36
N GLU A 147 2.99 10.61 -5.64
CA GLU A 147 3.10 11.08 -4.25
C GLU A 147 3.27 9.93 -3.25
N GLY A 148 2.99 8.71 -3.68
CA GLY A 148 3.05 7.51 -2.87
C GLY A 148 4.45 7.11 -2.45
N GLY A 149 4.57 6.39 -1.35
CA GLY A 149 5.82 5.76 -0.91
C GLY A 149 5.95 4.36 -1.49
N GLY A 150 7.12 4.00 -2.00
CA GLY A 150 7.35 2.74 -2.70
C GLY A 150 7.44 2.92 -4.22
N HIS A 151 7.16 1.87 -4.98
CA HIS A 151 7.32 1.87 -6.43
C HIS A 151 6.21 2.67 -7.12
N ILE A 152 6.52 3.89 -7.57
CA ILE A 152 5.59 4.89 -8.10
C ILE A 152 5.50 4.92 -9.63
N GLY A 153 6.26 4.06 -10.31
CA GLY A 153 6.40 4.13 -11.76
C GLY A 153 7.27 5.30 -12.25
N GLU A 154 7.62 5.29 -13.53
CA GLU A 154 8.58 6.24 -14.12
C GLU A 154 7.94 7.54 -14.61
N LEU A 155 6.60 7.54 -14.82
CA LEU A 155 5.92 8.66 -15.48
C LEU A 155 5.61 9.85 -14.55
N GLY A 156 5.80 9.72 -13.24
CA GLY A 156 5.56 10.79 -12.28
C GLY A 156 4.11 11.30 -12.25
N LEU A 157 3.13 10.46 -12.58
CA LEU A 157 1.72 10.84 -12.63
C LEU A 157 1.16 11.05 -11.21
N SER A 158 0.57 12.22 -10.96
CA SER A 158 -0.04 12.52 -9.67
C SER A 158 -1.35 11.77 -9.46
N THR A 159 -1.68 11.49 -8.20
CA THR A 159 -2.94 10.87 -7.80
C THR A 159 -4.14 11.68 -8.31
N LEU A 160 -4.06 13.01 -8.24
CA LEU A 160 -5.13 13.93 -8.68
C LEU A 160 -5.49 13.77 -10.17
N VAL A 161 -4.54 13.42 -11.03
CA VAL A 161 -4.76 13.24 -12.48
C VAL A 161 -5.00 11.78 -12.83
N LEU A 162 -4.26 10.88 -12.18
CA LEU A 162 -4.28 9.47 -12.53
C LEU A 162 -5.59 8.78 -12.13
N ILE A 163 -6.15 9.13 -10.98
CA ILE A 163 -7.37 8.47 -10.46
C ILE A 163 -8.60 8.73 -11.35
N PRO A 164 -8.97 9.97 -11.70
CA PRO A 164 -10.12 10.18 -12.58
C PRO A 164 -9.95 9.52 -13.95
N LEU A 165 -8.75 9.57 -14.53
CA LEU A 165 -8.47 8.87 -15.79
C LEU A 165 -8.65 7.35 -15.67
N ALA A 166 -8.29 6.76 -14.54
CA ALA A 166 -8.49 5.34 -14.30
C ALA A 166 -9.97 5.02 -14.07
N ALA A 167 -10.67 5.82 -13.27
CA ALA A 167 -12.09 5.65 -12.99
C ALA A 167 -12.96 5.75 -14.26
N ASP A 168 -12.63 6.66 -15.18
CA ASP A 168 -13.34 6.82 -16.46
C ASP A 168 -13.05 5.66 -17.42
N ALA A 169 -11.87 5.04 -17.35
CA ALA A 169 -11.43 4.01 -18.28
C ALA A 169 -11.79 2.57 -17.87
N LEU A 170 -12.08 2.33 -16.60
CA LEU A 170 -12.25 1.00 -16.03
C LEU A 170 -13.70 0.72 -15.64
N GLU A 171 -14.13 -0.51 -15.84
CA GLU A 171 -15.43 -1.02 -15.37
C GLU A 171 -15.35 -1.61 -13.96
N ILE A 172 -14.16 -2.07 -13.56
CA ILE A 172 -13.90 -2.61 -12.23
C ILE A 172 -13.58 -1.51 -11.21
N PRO A 173 -13.81 -1.73 -9.90
CA PRO A 173 -13.54 -0.73 -8.87
C PRO A 173 -12.07 -0.31 -8.82
N VAL A 174 -11.84 0.98 -8.55
CA VAL A 174 -10.52 1.59 -8.39
C VAL A 174 -10.30 1.97 -6.93
N LEU A 175 -9.21 1.50 -6.35
CA LEU A 175 -8.63 2.00 -5.11
C LEU A 175 -7.58 3.07 -5.45
N ALA A 176 -7.72 4.26 -4.89
CA ALA A 176 -6.70 5.29 -5.02
C ALA A 176 -5.57 5.09 -4.00
N ALA A 177 -4.34 5.21 -4.44
CA ALA A 177 -3.16 5.19 -3.57
C ALA A 177 -2.18 6.30 -3.94
N GLY A 178 -1.45 6.80 -2.94
CA GLY A 178 -0.46 7.87 -3.11
C GLY A 178 -0.87 9.17 -2.43
N GLY A 179 -0.10 9.62 -1.44
CA GLY A 179 -0.33 10.90 -0.74
C GLY A 179 -1.49 10.95 0.25
N ILE A 180 -2.32 9.93 0.33
CA ILE A 180 -3.53 9.89 1.16
C ILE A 180 -3.13 9.58 2.61
N ALA A 181 -3.37 10.53 3.54
CA ALA A 181 -2.96 10.41 4.94
C ALA A 181 -4.05 10.79 5.96
N ASP A 182 -5.16 11.38 5.52
CA ASP A 182 -6.26 11.84 6.36
C ASP A 182 -7.61 11.77 5.62
N GLY A 183 -8.70 12.21 6.27
CA GLY A 183 -10.05 12.21 5.72
C GLY A 183 -10.23 13.15 4.54
N ARG A 184 -9.43 14.20 4.42
CA ARG A 184 -9.44 15.10 3.25
C ARG A 184 -8.97 14.36 2.01
N GLY A 185 -7.85 13.65 2.11
CA GLY A 185 -7.32 12.83 1.02
C GLY A 185 -8.23 11.65 0.68
N PHE A 186 -8.83 11.02 1.69
CA PHE A 186 -9.80 9.95 1.50
C PHE A 186 -11.04 10.45 0.73
N LEU A 187 -11.65 11.55 1.15
CA LEU A 187 -12.81 12.11 0.47
C LEU A 187 -12.49 12.61 -0.94
N ALA A 188 -11.31 13.24 -1.12
CA ALA A 188 -10.86 13.67 -2.44
C ALA A 188 -10.72 12.50 -3.40
N ALA A 189 -10.18 11.36 -2.96
CA ALA A 189 -10.07 10.16 -3.77
C ALA A 189 -11.44 9.64 -4.24
N LEU A 190 -12.43 9.63 -3.34
CA LEU A 190 -13.81 9.25 -3.71
C LEU A 190 -14.43 10.26 -4.69
N ALA A 191 -14.20 11.57 -4.49
CA ALA A 191 -14.68 12.61 -5.40
C ALA A 191 -14.03 12.52 -6.80
N LEU A 192 -12.84 11.97 -6.91
CA LEU A 192 -12.14 11.68 -8.17
C LEU A 192 -12.63 10.39 -8.86
N GLY A 193 -13.60 9.68 -8.29
CA GLY A 193 -14.19 8.47 -8.86
C GLY A 193 -13.58 7.16 -8.34
N ALA A 194 -12.63 7.19 -7.40
CA ALA A 194 -12.23 5.98 -6.70
C ALA A 194 -13.36 5.47 -5.79
N GLU A 195 -13.37 4.16 -5.55
CA GLU A 195 -14.35 3.53 -4.67
C GLU A 195 -13.75 3.12 -3.31
N GLY A 196 -12.52 3.53 -3.07
CA GLY A 196 -11.81 3.35 -1.82
C GLY A 196 -10.35 3.79 -1.97
N VAL A 197 -9.57 3.56 -0.92
CA VAL A 197 -8.17 3.97 -0.88
C VAL A 197 -7.26 2.86 -0.36
N THR A 198 -6.01 2.88 -0.82
CA THR A 198 -4.93 2.10 -0.20
C THR A 198 -3.96 3.07 0.48
N ILE A 199 -3.75 2.89 1.77
CA ILE A 199 -2.86 3.71 2.59
C ILE A 199 -1.68 2.89 3.12
N GLY A 200 -0.48 3.44 3.07
CA GLY A 200 0.73 2.80 3.61
C GLY A 200 1.39 3.69 4.66
N THR A 201 2.01 4.77 4.20
CA THR A 201 2.81 5.68 5.05
C THR A 201 2.07 6.18 6.28
N ARG A 202 0.76 6.48 6.19
CA ARG A 202 -0.05 6.89 7.35
C ARG A 202 -0.04 5.83 8.46
N LEU A 203 -0.02 4.56 8.09
CA LEU A 203 -0.01 3.45 9.04
C LEU A 203 1.36 3.24 9.73
N LEU A 204 2.45 3.84 9.23
CA LEU A 204 3.75 3.81 9.91
C LEU A 204 3.70 4.52 11.27
N LEU A 205 2.87 5.56 11.40
CA LEU A 205 2.65 6.28 12.65
C LEU A 205 1.41 5.75 13.40
N THR A 206 1.38 4.42 13.58
CA THR A 206 0.40 3.77 14.45
C THR A 206 1.10 2.99 15.56
N GLU A 207 0.40 2.79 16.68
CA GLU A 207 0.96 2.10 17.84
C GLU A 207 1.36 0.66 17.49
N GLU A 208 0.51 -0.03 16.70
CA GLU A 208 0.65 -1.43 16.31
C GLU A 208 1.68 -1.65 15.17
N CYS A 209 2.09 -0.58 14.49
CA CYS A 209 3.13 -0.70 13.46
C CYS A 209 4.48 -1.09 14.09
N PRO A 210 5.11 -2.20 13.65
CA PRO A 210 6.27 -2.79 14.33
C PRO A 210 7.61 -2.11 13.99
N ILE A 211 7.61 -0.83 13.61
CA ILE A 211 8.84 -0.08 13.37
C ILE A 211 9.37 0.51 14.66
N HIS A 212 10.69 0.68 14.74
CA HIS A 212 11.34 1.21 15.92
C HIS A 212 10.84 2.63 16.28
N PRO A 213 10.69 2.99 17.57
CA PRO A 213 10.21 4.31 18.00
C PRO A 213 11.00 5.49 17.43
N ASN A 214 12.31 5.37 17.24
CA ASN A 214 13.14 6.42 16.63
C ASN A 214 12.66 6.77 15.20
N LEU A 215 12.21 5.76 14.43
CA LEU A 215 11.67 6.00 13.09
C LEU A 215 10.32 6.70 13.17
N LYS A 216 9.44 6.32 14.12
CA LYS A 216 8.17 7.02 14.33
C LYS A 216 8.42 8.49 14.67
N GLN A 217 9.36 8.77 15.57
CA GLN A 217 9.72 10.14 15.95
C GLN A 217 10.25 10.93 14.75
N ALA A 218 11.17 10.37 13.97
CA ALA A 218 11.70 11.02 12.78
C ALA A 218 10.63 11.32 11.72
N LEU A 219 9.66 10.41 11.56
CA LEU A 219 8.55 10.60 10.62
C LEU A 219 7.52 11.65 11.10
N ILE A 220 7.32 11.84 12.40
CA ILE A 220 6.50 12.93 12.96
C ILE A 220 7.10 14.31 12.62
N GLU A 221 8.41 14.42 12.60
CA GLU A 221 9.16 15.65 12.29
C GLU A 221 9.30 15.90 10.79
N ALA A 222 9.09 14.86 9.96
CA ALA A 222 9.25 14.91 8.51
C ALA A 222 8.22 15.85 7.84
N ARG A 223 8.65 16.46 6.73
CA ARG A 223 7.84 17.33 5.88
C ARG A 223 7.53 16.62 4.56
N GLU A 224 6.60 17.17 3.82
CA GLU A 224 6.26 16.73 2.46
C GLU A 224 7.45 16.74 1.48
N THR A 225 8.45 17.59 1.76
CA THR A 225 9.69 17.72 0.98
C THR A 225 10.78 16.71 1.39
N ASP A 226 10.57 15.98 2.50
CA ASP A 226 11.54 15.02 3.01
C ASP A 226 11.36 13.63 2.39
N THR A 227 10.97 13.59 1.11
CA THR A 227 10.96 12.39 0.29
C THR A 227 11.61 12.66 -1.05
N LEU A 228 12.18 11.63 -1.66
CA LEU A 228 12.75 11.72 -3.02
C LEU A 228 12.55 10.41 -3.79
N PRO A 229 12.40 10.47 -5.13
CA PRO A 229 12.45 9.29 -5.98
C PRO A 229 13.91 8.85 -6.15
N ILE A 230 14.14 7.54 -6.08
CA ILE A 230 15.43 6.86 -6.29
C ILE A 230 15.19 5.61 -7.16
N LEU A 231 16.25 4.93 -7.54
CA LEU A 231 16.25 3.71 -8.37
C LEU A 231 15.66 3.92 -9.77
N GLY A 232 15.63 5.17 -10.25
CA GLY A 232 15.17 5.50 -11.60
C GLY A 232 16.08 4.93 -12.68
N THR A 233 17.38 4.89 -12.48
CA THR A 233 18.36 4.30 -13.40
C THR A 233 18.21 2.79 -13.55
N LEU A 234 17.55 2.14 -12.60
CA LEU A 234 17.24 0.71 -12.63
C LEU A 234 15.83 0.42 -13.18
N HIS A 235 15.15 1.40 -13.75
CA HIS A 235 13.75 1.29 -14.21
C HIS A 235 12.80 0.76 -13.15
N ASN A 236 13.05 1.09 -11.89
CA ASN A 236 12.29 0.65 -10.74
C ASN A 236 12.08 1.79 -9.73
N THR A 237 11.65 2.95 -10.22
CA THR A 237 11.54 4.18 -9.44
C THR A 237 10.75 3.97 -8.15
N LEU A 238 11.39 4.27 -7.03
CA LEU A 238 10.86 4.14 -5.70
C LEU A 238 10.91 5.50 -4.97
N ARG A 239 9.80 5.96 -4.41
CA ARG A 239 9.82 7.12 -3.51
C ARG A 239 10.14 6.69 -2.10
N ALA A 240 11.20 7.27 -1.56
CA ALA A 240 11.72 6.97 -0.22
C ALA A 240 11.72 8.22 0.67
N TRP A 241 11.75 8.01 1.99
CA TRP A 241 12.12 9.02 2.97
C TRP A 241 13.56 9.49 2.73
N ARG A 242 13.78 10.80 2.84
CA ARG A 242 15.04 11.46 2.51
C ARG A 242 16.03 11.37 3.68
N ASN A 243 16.46 10.18 4.01
CA ASN A 243 17.53 9.89 4.94
C ASN A 243 18.90 9.76 4.24
N GLU A 244 19.97 9.52 4.98
CA GLU A 244 21.34 9.40 4.40
C GLU A 244 21.42 8.23 3.40
N ALA A 245 20.77 7.11 3.67
CA ALA A 245 20.78 5.97 2.75
C ALA A 245 20.11 6.33 1.41
N ALA A 246 18.94 6.98 1.42
CA ALA A 246 18.27 7.40 0.19
C ALA A 246 19.06 8.47 -0.57
N LEU A 247 19.70 9.42 0.13
CA LEU A 247 20.59 10.40 -0.48
C LEU A 247 21.83 9.72 -1.11
N LYS A 248 22.37 8.70 -0.45
CA LYS A 248 23.51 7.95 -0.99
C LYS A 248 23.15 7.18 -2.26
N VAL A 249 21.96 6.58 -2.31
CA VAL A 249 21.44 5.96 -3.53
C VAL A 249 21.34 6.98 -4.66
N ALA A 250 20.72 8.14 -4.41
CA ALA A 250 20.60 9.20 -5.41
C ALA A 250 21.97 9.71 -5.91
N GLU A 251 22.94 9.86 -5.01
CA GLU A 251 24.32 10.22 -5.37
C GLU A 251 24.97 9.17 -6.30
N LEU A 252 24.85 7.87 -5.95
CA LEU A 252 25.37 6.78 -6.76
C LEU A 252 24.74 6.74 -8.16
N GLU A 253 23.44 6.96 -8.26
CA GLU A 253 22.74 7.06 -9.54
C GLU A 253 23.27 8.23 -10.39
N GLN A 254 23.47 9.42 -9.79
CA GLN A 254 24.04 10.58 -10.48
C GLN A 254 25.48 10.36 -10.98
N GLN A 255 26.26 9.56 -10.24
CA GLN A 255 27.62 9.19 -10.61
C GLN A 255 27.68 8.08 -11.68
N GLY A 256 26.53 7.50 -12.07
CA GLY A 256 26.47 6.37 -13.00
C GLY A 256 27.06 5.08 -12.42
N ALA A 257 26.93 4.90 -11.11
CA ALA A 257 27.39 3.69 -10.44
C ALA A 257 26.64 2.45 -10.96
N ASP A 258 27.28 1.29 -10.86
CA ASP A 258 26.67 0.05 -11.28
C ASP A 258 25.51 -0.38 -10.35
N MET A 259 24.68 -1.28 -10.85
CA MET A 259 23.51 -1.82 -10.12
C MET A 259 23.91 -2.38 -8.75
N TRP A 260 25.04 -3.06 -8.62
CA TRP A 260 25.43 -3.69 -7.36
C TRP A 260 25.80 -2.67 -6.30
N ALA A 261 26.49 -1.59 -6.69
CA ALA A 261 26.80 -0.48 -5.79
C ALA A 261 25.51 0.17 -5.25
N ILE A 262 24.53 0.44 -6.13
CA ILE A 262 23.23 1.01 -5.77
C ILE A 262 22.48 0.06 -4.84
N LEU A 263 22.33 -1.21 -5.22
CA LEU A 263 21.59 -2.21 -4.46
C LEU A 263 22.27 -2.54 -3.11
N SER A 264 23.58 -2.40 -2.97
CA SER A 264 24.25 -2.59 -1.68
C SER A 264 23.76 -1.64 -0.59
N VAL A 265 23.33 -0.42 -0.97
CA VAL A 265 22.72 0.56 -0.06
C VAL A 265 21.22 0.34 0.06
N ALA A 266 20.53 0.11 -1.05
CA ALA A 266 19.07 -0.03 -1.11
C ALA A 266 18.56 -1.42 -0.70
N ALA A 267 19.42 -2.37 -0.35
CA ALA A 267 19.04 -3.75 -0.03
C ALA A 267 18.03 -3.83 1.12
N GLY A 268 17.04 -4.69 0.98
CA GLY A 268 16.01 -4.91 2.01
C GLY A 268 16.54 -5.36 3.37
N THR A 269 17.74 -5.99 3.40
CA THR A 269 18.43 -6.33 4.65
C THR A 269 18.82 -5.09 5.46
N ASN A 270 19.25 -4.01 4.81
CA ASN A 270 19.54 -2.73 5.44
C ASN A 270 18.27 -2.08 5.97
N THR A 271 17.19 -2.12 5.17
CA THR A 271 15.87 -1.65 5.61
C THR A 271 15.39 -2.43 6.84
N ARG A 272 15.51 -3.77 6.83
CA ARG A 272 15.13 -4.60 7.98
C ARG A 272 15.89 -4.20 9.25
N ARG A 273 17.22 -4.01 9.15
CA ARG A 273 18.05 -3.55 10.26
C ARG A 273 17.60 -2.17 10.76
N MET A 274 17.36 -1.21 9.86
CA MET A 274 16.83 0.11 10.22
C MET A 274 15.52 0.01 11.01
N LEU A 275 14.59 -0.82 10.55
CA LEU A 275 13.28 -0.99 11.18
C LEU A 275 13.37 -1.61 12.58
N GLN A 276 14.34 -2.50 12.81
CA GLN A 276 14.52 -3.23 14.07
C GLN A 276 15.40 -2.48 15.07
N ASP A 277 16.55 -1.95 14.62
CA ASP A 277 17.56 -1.36 15.50
C ASP A 277 17.33 0.14 15.74
N GLY A 278 16.48 0.79 14.93
CA GLY A 278 16.18 2.21 15.06
C GLY A 278 17.28 3.14 14.57
N ASP A 279 18.27 2.63 13.82
CA ASP A 279 19.22 3.45 13.06
C ASP A 279 18.51 3.98 11.81
N VAL A 280 18.01 5.21 11.91
CA VAL A 280 17.17 5.85 10.88
C VAL A 280 17.87 6.03 9.53
N ASN A 281 19.19 5.85 9.48
CA ASN A 281 20.01 6.03 8.29
C ASN A 281 20.54 4.71 7.71
N ALA A 282 20.28 3.56 8.36
CA ALA A 282 20.85 2.28 7.96
C ALA A 282 20.32 1.73 6.63
N GLY A 283 19.13 2.15 6.19
CA GLY A 283 18.48 1.63 4.99
C GLY A 283 17.47 2.60 4.37
N VAL A 284 16.85 2.18 3.27
CA VAL A 284 15.86 2.96 2.55
C VAL A 284 14.45 2.63 3.07
N LEU A 285 13.68 3.65 3.45
CA LEU A 285 12.27 3.51 3.85
C LEU A 285 11.35 4.09 2.78
N ALA A 286 10.48 3.26 2.22
CA ALA A 286 9.41 3.72 1.34
C ALA A 286 8.50 4.70 2.10
N CYS A 287 8.36 5.93 1.60
CA CYS A 287 7.64 6.99 2.28
C CYS A 287 6.97 7.94 1.30
N SER A 288 5.69 8.19 1.51
CA SER A 288 4.87 9.11 0.70
C SER A 288 5.08 10.56 1.12
N GLN A 289 4.82 11.50 0.20
CA GLN A 289 4.77 12.94 0.52
C GLN A 289 3.69 13.27 1.56
N GLY A 290 2.68 12.40 1.71
CA GLY A 290 1.68 12.51 2.78
C GLY A 290 2.26 12.45 4.21
N VAL A 291 3.54 12.11 4.39
CA VAL A 291 4.26 12.21 5.67
C VAL A 291 4.16 13.61 6.27
N GLY A 292 4.16 14.64 5.44
CA GLY A 292 3.99 16.04 5.86
C GLY A 292 2.65 16.35 6.54
N LEU A 293 1.67 15.47 6.46
CA LEU A 293 0.35 15.59 7.12
C LEU A 293 0.26 14.83 8.46
N MET A 294 1.27 14.03 8.79
CA MET A 294 1.27 13.17 9.98
C MET A 294 2.04 13.83 11.12
N ARG A 295 1.44 13.92 12.31
CA ARG A 295 2.05 14.65 13.44
C ARG A 295 2.06 13.89 14.76
N GLU A 296 1.45 12.71 14.79
CA GLU A 296 1.30 11.92 16.01
C GLU A 296 1.15 10.43 15.72
N VAL A 297 1.52 9.60 16.70
CA VAL A 297 1.26 8.17 16.71
C VAL A 297 -0.10 7.95 17.37
N LYS A 298 -0.95 7.14 16.74
CA LYS A 298 -2.27 6.77 17.24
C LYS A 298 -2.52 5.27 17.07
N PRO A 299 -3.45 4.65 17.80
CA PRO A 299 -3.94 3.33 17.48
C PRO A 299 -4.46 3.24 16.03
N VAL A 300 -4.22 2.13 15.33
CA VAL A 300 -4.71 1.91 13.95
C VAL A 300 -6.21 2.19 13.85
N ALA A 301 -6.98 1.73 14.84
CA ALA A 301 -8.43 1.92 14.85
C ALA A 301 -8.83 3.41 14.88
N GLU A 302 -8.08 4.24 15.61
CA GLU A 302 -8.34 5.69 15.65
C GLU A 302 -7.96 6.37 14.33
N VAL A 303 -6.87 5.94 13.70
CA VAL A 303 -6.45 6.46 12.39
C VAL A 303 -7.52 6.18 11.34
N ILE A 304 -7.95 4.92 11.21
CA ILE A 304 -8.92 4.51 10.19
C ILE A 304 -10.28 5.18 10.44
N ARG A 305 -10.79 5.12 11.67
CA ARG A 305 -12.04 5.76 12.02
C ARG A 305 -11.99 7.27 11.83
N GLY A 306 -10.91 7.93 12.28
CA GLY A 306 -10.74 9.38 12.15
C GLY A 306 -10.72 9.86 10.70
N MET A 307 -10.12 9.08 9.78
CA MET A 307 -10.18 9.40 8.34
C MET A 307 -11.63 9.39 7.81
N VAL A 308 -12.43 8.43 8.24
CA VAL A 308 -13.84 8.31 7.81
C VAL A 308 -14.68 9.42 8.43
N GLU A 309 -14.52 9.68 9.72
CA GLU A 309 -15.24 10.73 10.46
C GLU A 309 -14.93 12.12 9.89
N GLU A 310 -13.65 12.46 9.68
CA GLU A 310 -13.24 13.73 9.05
C GLU A 310 -13.86 13.91 7.65
N ALA A 311 -13.86 12.86 6.84
CA ALA A 311 -14.50 12.90 5.52
C ALA A 311 -16.01 13.18 5.61
N GLN A 312 -16.71 12.56 6.57
CA GLN A 312 -18.14 12.81 6.83
C GLN A 312 -18.40 14.24 7.30
N GLU A 313 -17.58 14.77 8.18
CA GLU A 313 -17.67 16.16 8.64
C GLU A 313 -17.48 17.16 7.50
N ILE A 314 -16.58 16.88 6.56
CA ILE A 314 -16.39 17.72 5.36
C ILE A 314 -17.66 17.71 4.50
N LEU A 315 -18.25 16.54 4.24
CA LEU A 315 -19.50 16.44 3.46
C LEU A 315 -20.64 17.22 4.13
N GLN A 316 -20.82 17.07 5.43
CA GLN A 316 -21.87 17.79 6.19
C GLN A 316 -21.68 19.31 6.10
N ARG A 317 -20.43 19.81 6.17
CA ARG A 317 -20.14 21.24 5.99
C ARG A 317 -20.53 21.73 4.59
N TRP A 318 -20.27 20.94 3.55
CA TRP A 318 -20.65 21.31 2.17
C TRP A 318 -22.16 21.33 1.97
N GLU A 319 -22.91 20.35 2.48
CA GLU A 319 -24.37 20.35 2.45
C GLU A 319 -24.97 21.57 3.16
N GLY A 320 -24.41 21.96 4.30
CA GLY A 320 -24.85 23.17 5.03
C GLY A 320 -24.55 24.49 4.31
N THR A 321 -23.57 24.51 3.39
CA THR A 321 -23.26 25.71 2.57
C THR A 321 -24.14 25.83 1.33
N THR A 322 -24.51 24.71 0.70
CA THR A 322 -25.38 24.69 -0.48
C THR A 322 -26.83 25.09 -0.15
N ASN A 323 -27.32 24.79 1.07
CA ASN A 323 -28.68 25.15 1.52
C ASN A 323 -28.83 26.63 1.97
N ARG A 324 -27.73 27.40 2.09
CA ARG A 324 -27.82 28.84 2.46
C ARG A 324 -28.03 29.79 1.27
N GLY A 325 -28.00 29.27 0.05
CA GLY A 325 -28.17 30.06 -1.19
C GLY A 325 -29.59 30.12 -1.76
N THR A 326 -30.59 29.57 -1.06
CA THR A 326 -31.99 29.48 -1.54
C THR A 326 -33.02 30.21 -0.65
N ASN A 327 -32.60 31.21 0.16
CA ASN A 327 -33.50 32.10 0.87
C ASN A 327 -33.43 33.54 0.34
#